data_8622900a942e4e88f24a17eb01caf290
#
_entry.id   8622900a942e4e88f24a17eb01caf290
#
_cell.length_a   1.000
_cell.length_b   1.000
_cell.length_c   1.000
_cell.angle_alpha   90.00
_cell.angle_beta   90.00
_cell.angle_gamma   90.00
#
_symmetry.space_group_name_H-M   'P 1'
#
loop_
_entity.id
_entity.type
_entity.pdbx_description
1 polymer ?
#
loop_
_entity_poly.entity_id
_entity_poly.type
_entity_poly.pdbx_seq_one_letter_code
_entity_poly.pdbx_strand_id
1 'polypeptide(L)'
;IDEDMAALPGFTQLHPLQPIETAQGALEVLHTLGSELGEVFGMDAVTFQPAAGAHGEFTGVLLIKAYHTDRGDTARTKIIVPDSAHGTNPATAAMCGFQVINIPSGADGCVDLDALRAAVGPDTAGLMLTNPNTVGIFDKNILEITKIVHDAGGLCYYDGANLNAVMGVVRPGDMGFDCIHSNLHKTFATPHGGGGPGAGAVGCKEFLKKYMPGPLVVENDGKYGFEYPEKSIGRVKMFYGNFDVVVRALTYVLTLGKSGIREAAMNAVLNANYMRAKLKDTFTMAYDEICMHEFVMSLVDLHKETGVSALDLAKGMLDFGLHPPTMYFPLIVHEALMIEPCETESKETMDEVCDIYCKL
;
A
#
# COMPACT_ATOMS: atom_id res chain seq x y z
N ILE A 1 -15.21 14.90 11.11
CA ILE A 1 -15.39 15.71 9.88
C ILE A 1 -15.69 14.80 8.70
N ASP A 2 -14.84 13.80 8.38
CA ASP A 2 -14.98 12.89 7.22
C ASP A 2 -16.27 12.06 7.27
N GLU A 3 -16.68 11.57 8.44
CA GLU A 3 -17.96 10.90 8.63
C GLU A 3 -19.15 11.84 8.39
N ASP A 4 -19.06 13.08 8.87
CA ASP A 4 -20.12 14.09 8.66
C ASP A 4 -20.26 14.44 7.19
N MET A 5 -19.15 14.57 6.48
CA MET A 5 -19.13 14.84 5.04
C MET A 5 -19.71 13.68 4.24
N ALA A 6 -19.32 12.44 4.55
CA ALA A 6 -19.85 11.25 3.89
C ALA A 6 -21.36 11.05 4.15
N ALA A 7 -21.88 11.53 5.29
CA ALA A 7 -23.30 11.46 5.65
C ALA A 7 -24.19 12.51 4.98
N LEU A 8 -23.63 13.44 4.20
CA LEU A 8 -24.42 14.46 3.52
C LEU A 8 -25.41 13.82 2.53
N PRO A 9 -26.67 14.28 2.50
CA PRO A 9 -27.70 13.72 1.61
C PRO A 9 -27.30 13.71 0.12
N GLY A 10 -26.51 14.70 -0.31
CA GLY A 10 -25.98 14.76 -1.67
C GLY A 10 -25.03 13.63 -2.04
N PHE A 11 -24.48 12.90 -1.05
CA PHE A 11 -23.60 11.74 -1.25
C PHE A 11 -24.30 10.42 -0.93
N THR A 12 -25.11 10.38 0.13
CA THR A 12 -25.77 9.12 0.56
C THR A 12 -27.01 8.75 -0.25
N GLN A 13 -27.61 9.68 -0.97
CA GLN A 13 -28.82 9.47 -1.76
C GLN A 13 -28.56 9.39 -3.27
N LEU A 14 -27.36 8.99 -3.65
CA LEU A 14 -26.97 8.78 -5.05
C LEU A 14 -27.22 7.33 -5.47
N HIS A 15 -27.57 7.16 -6.74
CA HIS A 15 -27.58 5.85 -7.38
C HIS A 15 -26.55 5.84 -8.53
N PRO A 16 -25.67 4.82 -8.63
CA PRO A 16 -24.59 4.83 -9.63
C PRO A 16 -25.07 4.77 -11.09
N LEU A 17 -26.34 4.44 -11.34
CA LEU A 17 -26.95 4.42 -12.67
C LEU A 17 -27.87 5.62 -12.93
N GLN A 18 -27.91 6.63 -12.04
CA GLN A 18 -28.67 7.84 -12.34
C GLN A 18 -28.05 8.63 -13.50
N PRO A 19 -28.80 9.51 -14.18
CA PRO A 19 -28.26 10.31 -15.27
C PRO A 19 -27.05 11.12 -14.82
N ILE A 20 -26.00 11.13 -15.65
CA ILE A 20 -24.70 11.75 -15.36
C ILE A 20 -24.83 13.24 -15.00
N GLU A 21 -25.79 13.93 -15.61
CA GLU A 21 -26.07 15.34 -15.38
C GLU A 21 -26.53 15.62 -13.95
N THR A 22 -27.08 14.62 -13.28
CA THR A 22 -27.54 14.68 -11.87
C THR A 22 -26.49 14.27 -10.87
N ALA A 23 -25.35 13.75 -11.33
CA ALA A 23 -24.28 13.20 -10.49
C ALA A 23 -22.97 13.99 -10.61
N GLN A 24 -23.01 15.22 -11.11
CA GLN A 24 -21.81 16.01 -11.42
C GLN A 24 -20.90 16.19 -10.18
N GLY A 25 -21.46 16.55 -9.02
CA GLY A 25 -20.67 16.69 -7.80
C GLY A 25 -20.01 15.39 -7.33
N ALA A 26 -20.66 14.23 -7.53
CA ALA A 26 -20.05 12.94 -7.22
C ALA A 26 -18.89 12.59 -8.17
N LEU A 27 -19.03 12.94 -9.45
CA LEU A 27 -17.95 12.77 -10.43
C LEU A 27 -16.79 13.72 -10.15
N GLU A 28 -17.08 14.96 -9.72
CA GLU A 28 -16.06 15.91 -9.28
C GLU A 28 -15.27 15.39 -8.08
N VAL A 29 -15.91 14.78 -7.10
CA VAL A 29 -15.23 14.12 -5.96
C VAL A 29 -14.27 13.03 -6.45
N LEU A 30 -14.72 12.14 -7.35
CA LEU A 30 -13.87 11.08 -7.90
C LEU A 30 -12.69 11.65 -8.71
N HIS A 31 -12.94 12.67 -9.54
CA HIS A 31 -11.91 13.31 -10.35
C HIS A 31 -10.88 14.03 -9.48
N THR A 32 -11.35 14.81 -8.50
CA THR A 32 -10.48 15.59 -7.61
C THR A 32 -9.57 14.66 -6.79
N LEU A 33 -10.14 13.65 -6.11
CA LEU A 33 -9.30 12.72 -5.36
C LEU A 33 -8.35 11.95 -6.28
N GLY A 34 -8.77 11.58 -7.48
CA GLY A 34 -7.93 10.93 -8.48
C GLY A 34 -6.72 11.79 -8.86
N SER A 35 -6.91 13.09 -9.04
CA SER A 35 -5.85 14.06 -9.32
C SER A 35 -4.90 14.23 -8.13
N GLU A 36 -5.45 14.44 -6.93
CA GLU A 36 -4.64 14.61 -5.69
C GLU A 36 -3.80 13.35 -5.38
N LEU A 37 -4.39 12.16 -5.53
CA LEU A 37 -3.63 10.92 -5.35
C LEU A 37 -2.61 10.70 -6.47
N GLY A 38 -2.90 11.13 -7.70
CA GLY A 38 -1.92 11.15 -8.78
C GLY A 38 -0.65 11.92 -8.39
N GLU A 39 -0.81 13.10 -7.78
CA GLU A 39 0.30 13.88 -7.25
C GLU A 39 1.05 13.16 -6.10
N VAL A 40 0.32 12.59 -5.14
CA VAL A 40 0.93 11.85 -4.01
C VAL A 40 1.70 10.62 -4.49
N PHE A 41 1.21 9.92 -5.48
CA PHE A 41 1.81 8.70 -6.02
C PHE A 41 2.90 8.97 -7.07
N GLY A 42 2.89 10.14 -7.71
CA GLY A 42 3.66 10.41 -8.92
C GLY A 42 3.16 9.62 -10.13
N MET A 43 1.83 9.49 -10.26
CA MET A 43 1.14 8.75 -11.33
C MET A 43 0.23 9.67 -12.14
N ASP A 44 -0.03 9.30 -13.40
CA ASP A 44 -0.74 10.14 -14.36
C ASP A 44 -2.23 9.83 -14.47
N ALA A 45 -2.66 8.66 -13.99
CA ALA A 45 -4.07 8.26 -13.95
C ALA A 45 -4.35 7.42 -12.71
N VAL A 46 -5.56 7.57 -12.14
CA VAL A 46 -6.01 6.84 -10.94
C VAL A 46 -7.43 6.33 -11.16
N THR A 47 -7.71 5.10 -10.69
CA THR A 47 -9.05 4.51 -10.63
C THR A 47 -9.38 4.06 -9.21
N PHE A 48 -10.66 4.15 -8.84
CA PHE A 48 -11.19 3.68 -7.55
C PHE A 48 -12.01 2.40 -7.66
N GLN A 49 -12.05 1.75 -8.84
CA GLN A 49 -12.85 0.54 -9.03
C GLN A 49 -12.48 -0.61 -8.10
N PRO A 50 -11.19 -0.89 -7.81
CA PRO A 50 -10.84 -2.00 -6.92
C PRO A 50 -11.41 -1.82 -5.53
N ALA A 51 -11.98 -2.91 -4.98
CA ALA A 51 -12.71 -2.88 -3.71
C ALA A 51 -11.81 -2.77 -2.47
N ALA A 52 -10.56 -3.24 -2.59
CA ALA A 52 -9.59 -3.28 -1.50
C ALA A 52 -8.18 -3.56 -2.06
N GLY A 53 -7.18 -3.74 -1.17
CA GLY A 53 -5.78 -3.91 -1.52
C GLY A 53 -5.50 -5.08 -2.47
N ALA A 54 -5.89 -6.29 -2.12
CA ALA A 54 -5.67 -7.47 -2.98
C ALA A 54 -6.32 -7.34 -4.37
N HIS A 55 -7.46 -6.65 -4.47
CA HIS A 55 -8.10 -6.33 -5.74
C HIS A 55 -7.33 -5.23 -6.51
N GLY A 56 -6.73 -4.27 -5.79
CA GLY A 56 -5.82 -3.28 -6.37
C GLY A 56 -4.54 -3.92 -6.90
N GLU A 57 -3.94 -4.85 -6.14
CA GLU A 57 -2.80 -5.66 -6.62
C GLU A 57 -3.15 -6.39 -7.92
N PHE A 58 -4.26 -7.12 -7.91
CA PHE A 58 -4.75 -7.85 -9.09
C PHE A 58 -4.91 -6.92 -10.30
N THR A 59 -5.50 -5.74 -10.09
CA THR A 59 -5.69 -4.75 -11.15
C THR A 59 -4.34 -4.25 -11.68
N GLY A 60 -3.40 -3.89 -10.80
CA GLY A 60 -2.06 -3.44 -11.20
C GLY A 60 -1.28 -4.48 -12.00
N VAL A 61 -1.32 -5.75 -11.58
CA VAL A 61 -0.67 -6.85 -12.31
C VAL A 61 -1.37 -7.12 -13.65
N LEU A 62 -2.69 -6.95 -13.74
CA LEU A 62 -3.41 -7.03 -15.03
C LEU A 62 -2.99 -5.91 -15.99
N LEU A 63 -2.68 -4.69 -15.51
CA LEU A 63 -2.14 -3.62 -16.37
C LEU A 63 -0.78 -4.05 -16.97
N ILE A 64 0.10 -4.63 -16.16
CA ILE A 64 1.39 -5.19 -16.64
C ILE A 64 1.16 -6.28 -17.68
N LYS A 65 0.24 -7.19 -17.42
CA LYS A 65 -0.11 -8.27 -18.35
C LYS A 65 -0.65 -7.71 -19.67
N ALA A 66 -1.58 -6.76 -19.61
CA ALA A 66 -2.16 -6.11 -20.78
C ALA A 66 -1.10 -5.41 -21.62
N TYR A 67 -0.17 -4.69 -20.98
CA TYR A 67 0.95 -4.03 -21.64
C TYR A 67 1.82 -4.99 -22.46
N HIS A 68 2.24 -6.12 -21.87
CA HIS A 68 3.06 -7.10 -22.58
C HIS A 68 2.28 -7.84 -23.67
N THR A 69 1.01 -8.18 -23.39
CA THR A 69 0.12 -8.84 -24.36
C THR A 69 -0.13 -7.97 -25.60
N ASP A 70 -0.41 -6.67 -25.40
CA ASP A 70 -0.66 -5.72 -26.50
C ASP A 70 0.55 -5.54 -27.43
N ARG A 71 1.76 -5.72 -26.89
CA ARG A 71 3.01 -5.69 -27.65
C ARG A 71 3.40 -7.01 -28.29
N GLY A 72 2.62 -8.06 -28.09
CA GLY A 72 2.92 -9.40 -28.54
C GLY A 72 4.11 -10.07 -27.83
N ASP A 73 4.52 -9.54 -26.67
CA ASP A 73 5.66 -10.05 -25.90
C ASP A 73 5.20 -11.18 -24.95
N THR A 74 4.89 -12.32 -25.53
CA THR A 74 4.38 -13.50 -24.82
C THR A 74 5.44 -14.27 -24.04
N ALA A 75 6.71 -13.94 -24.22
CA ALA A 75 7.83 -14.56 -23.52
C ALA A 75 7.92 -14.10 -22.04
N ARG A 76 7.29 -13.00 -21.68
CA ARG A 76 7.34 -12.41 -20.33
C ARG A 76 6.34 -13.09 -19.41
N THR A 77 6.81 -14.12 -18.74
CA THR A 77 5.98 -15.03 -17.93
C THR A 77 6.31 -14.97 -16.43
N LYS A 78 7.34 -14.21 -16.03
CA LYS A 78 7.83 -14.16 -14.64
C LYS A 78 7.54 -12.83 -13.97
N ILE A 79 7.11 -12.90 -12.71
CA ILE A 79 7.06 -11.77 -11.76
C ILE A 79 8.03 -12.04 -10.63
N ILE A 80 8.90 -11.07 -10.38
CA ILE A 80 9.84 -11.09 -9.24
C ILE A 80 9.12 -10.59 -7.99
N VAL A 81 9.29 -11.26 -6.87
CA VAL A 81 8.69 -10.90 -5.57
C VAL A 81 9.73 -11.10 -4.46
N PRO A 82 10.07 -10.09 -3.64
CA PRO A 82 10.92 -10.28 -2.47
C PRO A 82 10.30 -11.22 -1.43
N ASP A 83 11.12 -11.90 -0.65
CA ASP A 83 10.68 -12.79 0.43
C ASP A 83 10.00 -12.06 1.60
N SER A 84 10.29 -10.77 1.75
CA SER A 84 9.61 -9.88 2.70
C SER A 84 8.23 -9.40 2.24
N ALA A 85 7.81 -9.70 1.00
CA ALA A 85 6.53 -9.24 0.47
C ALA A 85 5.34 -9.83 1.24
N HIS A 86 4.21 -9.10 1.24
CA HIS A 86 2.96 -9.64 1.74
C HIS A 86 2.54 -10.86 0.92
N GLY A 87 2.00 -11.88 1.59
CA GLY A 87 1.64 -13.17 0.95
C GLY A 87 0.63 -13.05 -0.20
N THR A 88 -0.13 -11.96 -0.29
CA THR A 88 -1.03 -11.69 -1.41
C THR A 88 -0.30 -11.35 -2.71
N ASN A 89 0.91 -10.79 -2.67
CA ASN A 89 1.68 -10.43 -3.87
C ASN A 89 1.98 -11.67 -4.75
N PRO A 90 2.64 -12.74 -4.23
CA PRO A 90 2.85 -13.94 -5.03
C PRO A 90 1.55 -14.63 -5.44
N ALA A 91 0.52 -14.63 -4.58
CA ALA A 91 -0.79 -15.19 -4.91
C ALA A 91 -1.45 -14.44 -6.08
N THR A 92 -1.40 -13.12 -6.08
CA THR A 92 -1.93 -12.27 -7.16
C THR A 92 -1.18 -12.50 -8.48
N ALA A 93 0.16 -12.57 -8.44
CA ALA A 93 0.97 -12.84 -9.63
C ALA A 93 0.60 -14.22 -10.24
N ALA A 94 0.48 -15.26 -9.40
CA ALA A 94 0.07 -16.59 -9.84
C ALA A 94 -1.36 -16.60 -10.40
N MET A 95 -2.31 -15.90 -9.78
CA MET A 95 -3.69 -15.77 -10.25
C MET A 95 -3.77 -15.08 -11.62
N CYS A 96 -2.87 -14.13 -11.90
CA CYS A 96 -2.73 -13.51 -13.22
C CYS A 96 -2.03 -14.40 -14.25
N GLY A 97 -1.58 -15.61 -13.87
CA GLY A 97 -0.94 -16.58 -14.76
C GLY A 97 0.55 -16.37 -14.94
N PHE A 98 1.22 -15.66 -14.02
CA PHE A 98 2.66 -15.52 -14.01
C PHE A 98 3.34 -16.56 -13.11
N GLN A 99 4.55 -16.92 -13.44
CA GLN A 99 5.45 -17.65 -12.56
C GLN A 99 6.06 -16.68 -11.57
N VAL A 100 5.96 -17.00 -10.28
CA VAL A 100 6.56 -16.20 -9.22
C VAL A 100 8.02 -16.63 -9.01
N ILE A 101 8.92 -15.65 -8.99
CA ILE A 101 10.32 -15.84 -8.64
C ILE A 101 10.59 -15.06 -7.36
N ASN A 102 10.80 -15.77 -6.27
CA ASN A 102 11.16 -15.15 -5.00
C ASN A 102 12.65 -14.80 -4.98
N ILE A 103 12.97 -13.63 -4.46
CA ILE A 103 14.34 -13.18 -4.20
C ILE A 103 14.54 -12.92 -2.71
N PRO A 104 15.71 -13.27 -2.14
CA PRO A 104 15.97 -13.07 -0.73
C PRO A 104 16.21 -11.62 -0.38
N SER A 105 15.98 -11.29 0.89
CA SER A 105 16.48 -10.08 1.53
C SER A 105 17.91 -10.25 2.00
N GLY A 106 18.70 -9.19 1.96
CA GLY A 106 20.02 -9.12 2.54
C GLY A 106 19.98 -9.03 4.07
N ALA A 107 21.16 -9.04 4.69
CA ALA A 107 21.28 -8.92 6.15
C ALA A 107 20.77 -7.57 6.71
N ASP A 108 20.68 -6.55 5.87
CA ASP A 108 20.12 -5.23 6.19
C ASP A 108 18.59 -5.13 5.93
N GLY A 109 17.95 -6.24 5.59
CA GLY A 109 16.51 -6.28 5.29
C GLY A 109 16.12 -5.71 3.92
N CYS A 110 17.06 -5.21 3.13
CA CYS A 110 16.84 -4.72 1.78
C CYS A 110 16.86 -5.87 0.75
N VAL A 111 16.41 -5.61 -0.47
CA VAL A 111 16.50 -6.57 -1.58
C VAL A 111 17.95 -6.90 -1.88
N ASP A 112 18.28 -8.19 -1.99
CA ASP A 112 19.60 -8.64 -2.47
C ASP A 112 19.73 -8.33 -3.97
N LEU A 113 20.58 -7.35 -4.29
CA LEU A 113 20.77 -6.88 -5.68
C LEU A 113 21.41 -7.94 -6.58
N ASP A 114 22.28 -8.79 -6.06
CA ASP A 114 22.93 -9.83 -6.86
C ASP A 114 21.95 -10.96 -7.18
N ALA A 115 21.11 -11.33 -6.21
CA ALA A 115 19.99 -12.24 -6.43
C ALA A 115 18.98 -11.66 -7.44
N LEU A 116 18.66 -10.36 -7.33
CA LEU A 116 17.79 -9.68 -8.28
C LEU A 116 18.37 -9.72 -9.70
N ARG A 117 19.64 -9.35 -9.88
CA ARG A 117 20.30 -9.41 -11.20
C ARG A 117 20.34 -10.80 -11.80
N ALA A 118 20.52 -11.83 -10.95
CA ALA A 118 20.51 -13.22 -11.40
C ALA A 118 19.12 -13.72 -11.81
N ALA A 119 18.07 -13.18 -11.20
CA ALA A 119 16.67 -13.59 -11.44
C ALA A 119 16.04 -12.88 -12.65
N VAL A 120 16.46 -11.64 -12.93
CA VAL A 120 15.88 -10.79 -13.98
C VAL A 120 16.42 -11.17 -15.35
N GLY A 121 15.52 -11.31 -16.33
CA GLY A 121 15.87 -11.68 -17.71
C GLY A 121 14.81 -11.25 -18.73
N PRO A 122 14.97 -11.66 -20.01
CA PRO A 122 14.04 -11.29 -21.08
C PRO A 122 12.64 -11.87 -20.88
N ASP A 123 12.47 -12.83 -20.00
CA ASP A 123 11.20 -13.45 -19.61
C ASP A 123 10.55 -12.81 -18.37
N THR A 124 11.18 -11.75 -17.80
CA THR A 124 10.63 -11.02 -16.67
C THR A 124 9.55 -10.04 -17.13
N ALA A 125 8.32 -10.25 -16.68
CA ALA A 125 7.19 -9.33 -16.91
C ALA A 125 7.25 -8.12 -15.96
N GLY A 126 7.64 -8.33 -14.71
CA GLY A 126 7.75 -7.24 -13.75
C GLY A 126 8.24 -7.67 -12.37
N LEU A 127 8.26 -6.67 -11.49
CA LEU A 127 8.59 -6.78 -10.07
C LEU A 127 7.39 -6.27 -9.26
N MET A 128 7.03 -6.97 -8.19
CA MET A 128 6.11 -6.47 -7.15
C MET A 128 6.91 -6.16 -5.90
N LEU A 129 6.88 -4.92 -5.44
CA LEU A 129 7.68 -4.47 -4.31
C LEU A 129 6.90 -3.48 -3.43
N THR A 130 7.15 -3.55 -2.13
CA THR A 130 6.73 -2.55 -1.13
C THR A 130 7.98 -1.79 -0.66
N ASN A 131 7.93 -0.46 -0.62
CA ASN A 131 9.02 0.35 -0.08
C ASN A 131 8.47 1.55 0.71
N PRO A 132 8.61 1.61 2.06
CA PRO A 132 9.32 0.66 2.92
C PRO A 132 8.73 -0.74 2.87
N ASN A 133 9.59 -1.74 3.14
CA ASN A 133 9.16 -3.13 3.16
C ASN A 133 8.45 -3.50 4.48
N THR A 134 7.96 -4.73 4.58
CA THR A 134 7.19 -5.22 5.74
C THR A 134 7.99 -5.40 7.03
N VAL A 135 9.30 -5.25 6.99
CA VAL A 135 10.15 -5.18 8.20
C VAL A 135 10.46 -3.75 8.63
N GLY A 136 9.82 -2.77 8.00
CA GLY A 136 9.95 -1.35 8.32
C GLY A 136 11.20 -0.67 7.74
N ILE A 137 11.90 -1.28 6.81
CA ILE A 137 13.15 -0.76 6.22
C ILE A 137 12.87 -0.14 4.85
N PHE A 138 13.38 1.08 4.63
CA PHE A 138 13.38 1.72 3.31
C PHE A 138 14.55 1.19 2.48
N ASP A 139 14.26 0.59 1.34
CA ASP A 139 15.31 0.10 0.46
C ASP A 139 16.02 1.28 -0.22
N LYS A 140 17.24 1.55 0.24
CA LYS A 140 18.08 2.65 -0.24
C LYS A 140 18.51 2.50 -1.70
N ASN A 141 18.44 1.28 -2.24
CA ASN A 141 18.85 0.95 -3.60
C ASN A 141 17.66 0.97 -4.58
N ILE A 142 16.52 1.52 -4.19
CA ILE A 142 15.28 1.43 -4.96
C ILE A 142 15.41 1.86 -6.42
N LEU A 143 16.17 2.92 -6.70
CA LEU A 143 16.40 3.38 -8.08
C LEU A 143 17.21 2.38 -8.92
N GLU A 144 18.12 1.65 -8.30
CA GLU A 144 18.86 0.58 -8.96
C GLU A 144 18.00 -0.65 -9.19
N ILE A 145 17.18 -1.02 -8.21
CA ILE A 145 16.23 -2.13 -8.29
C ILE A 145 15.28 -1.94 -9.48
N THR A 146 14.61 -0.79 -9.55
CA THR A 146 13.67 -0.50 -10.64
C THR A 146 14.37 -0.41 -11.99
N LYS A 147 15.58 0.16 -12.01
CA LYS A 147 16.41 0.21 -13.23
C LYS A 147 16.77 -1.18 -13.76
N ILE A 148 17.18 -2.11 -12.90
CA ILE A 148 17.51 -3.49 -13.31
C ILE A 148 16.32 -4.14 -14.02
N VAL A 149 15.11 -3.98 -13.47
CA VAL A 149 13.89 -4.55 -14.06
C VAL A 149 13.53 -3.87 -15.38
N HIS A 150 13.63 -2.53 -15.44
CA HIS A 150 13.35 -1.76 -16.67
C HIS A 150 14.35 -2.05 -17.78
N ASP A 151 15.66 -2.17 -17.47
CA ASP A 151 16.69 -2.50 -18.47
C ASP A 151 16.43 -3.87 -19.12
N ALA A 152 15.80 -4.80 -18.40
CA ALA A 152 15.34 -6.08 -18.95
C ALA A 152 13.99 -5.98 -19.70
N GLY A 153 13.32 -4.82 -19.66
CA GLY A 153 12.02 -4.57 -20.28
C GLY A 153 10.82 -5.00 -19.45
N GLY A 154 11.01 -5.34 -18.18
CA GLY A 154 9.93 -5.56 -17.21
C GLY A 154 9.36 -4.25 -16.67
N LEU A 155 8.25 -4.32 -15.94
CA LEU A 155 7.61 -3.18 -15.28
C LEU A 155 7.65 -3.33 -13.76
N CYS A 156 7.56 -2.21 -13.04
CA CYS A 156 7.63 -2.16 -11.60
C CYS A 156 6.27 -1.79 -11.01
N TYR A 157 5.72 -2.70 -10.19
CA TYR A 157 4.50 -2.49 -9.43
C TYR A 157 4.84 -2.20 -7.97
N TYR A 158 4.26 -1.12 -7.44
CA TYR A 158 4.39 -0.71 -6.04
C TYR A 158 3.19 -1.18 -5.22
N ASP A 159 3.45 -1.98 -4.20
CA ASP A 159 2.46 -2.27 -3.18
C ASP A 159 2.40 -1.11 -2.19
N GLY A 160 1.42 -0.25 -2.40
CA GLY A 160 1.15 0.92 -1.57
C GLY A 160 0.02 0.68 -0.58
N ALA A 161 -0.16 -0.54 -0.11
CA ALA A 161 -1.16 -0.86 0.91
C ALA A 161 -1.03 0.06 2.13
N ASN A 162 0.19 0.46 2.46
CA ASN A 162 0.49 1.44 3.49
C ASN A 162 1.50 2.47 2.96
N LEU A 163 1.07 3.73 2.84
CA LEU A 163 1.90 4.87 2.43
C LEU A 163 2.28 5.78 3.60
N ASN A 164 1.97 5.41 4.82
CA ASN A 164 2.11 6.26 6.01
C ASN A 164 3.51 6.84 6.20
N ALA A 165 4.55 6.13 5.73
CA ALA A 165 5.93 6.60 5.86
C ALA A 165 6.40 7.53 4.75
N VAL A 166 5.74 7.55 3.60
CA VAL A 166 6.30 8.16 2.37
C VAL A 166 5.43 9.27 1.77
N MET A 167 4.13 9.33 2.08
CA MET A 167 3.23 10.33 1.49
C MET A 167 3.72 11.76 1.76
N GLY A 168 3.81 12.56 0.70
CA GLY A 168 4.30 13.94 0.79
C GLY A 168 5.81 14.08 1.03
N VAL A 169 6.56 12.97 1.13
CA VAL A 169 8.03 12.93 1.30
C VAL A 169 8.72 12.42 0.04
N VAL A 170 8.30 11.25 -0.45
CA VAL A 170 8.76 10.69 -1.72
C VAL A 170 7.60 10.05 -2.46
N ARG A 171 7.57 10.17 -3.78
CA ARG A 171 6.50 9.62 -4.61
C ARG A 171 6.95 8.28 -5.22
N PRO A 172 6.12 7.22 -5.16
CA PRO A 172 6.45 5.94 -5.79
C PRO A 172 6.81 6.05 -7.27
N GLY A 173 6.12 6.90 -8.02
CA GLY A 173 6.43 7.14 -9.42
C GLY A 173 7.82 7.73 -9.68
N ASP A 174 8.39 8.49 -8.72
CA ASP A 174 9.75 9.03 -8.81
C ASP A 174 10.81 7.99 -8.42
N MET A 175 10.42 6.94 -7.70
CA MET A 175 11.26 5.78 -7.42
C MET A 175 11.36 4.80 -8.59
N GLY A 176 10.65 5.06 -9.70
CA GLY A 176 10.68 4.23 -10.90
C GLY A 176 9.55 3.19 -10.98
N PHE A 177 8.50 3.32 -10.18
CA PHE A 177 7.33 2.45 -10.30
C PHE A 177 6.38 2.91 -11.41
N ASP A 178 5.84 1.94 -12.15
CA ASP A 178 4.96 2.16 -13.30
C ASP A 178 3.48 2.14 -12.94
N CYS A 179 3.14 1.39 -11.91
CA CYS A 179 1.81 1.34 -11.33
C CYS A 179 1.86 1.06 -9.82
N ILE A 180 0.80 1.45 -9.14
CA ILE A 180 0.64 1.35 -7.69
C ILE A 180 -0.79 0.98 -7.34
N HIS A 181 -0.99 0.25 -6.23
CA HIS A 181 -2.25 0.36 -5.50
C HIS A 181 -2.02 1.05 -4.15
N SER A 182 -3.06 1.65 -3.61
CA SER A 182 -3.07 2.18 -2.25
C SER A 182 -4.40 1.91 -1.57
N ASN A 183 -4.34 1.56 -0.28
CA ASN A 183 -5.52 1.33 0.53
C ASN A 183 -6.00 2.62 1.18
N LEU A 184 -7.17 3.13 0.74
CA LEU A 184 -7.77 4.31 1.37
C LEU A 184 -8.13 4.07 2.84
N HIS A 185 -8.46 2.83 3.19
CA HIS A 185 -8.79 2.39 4.55
C HIS A 185 -7.58 2.12 5.46
N LYS A 186 -6.39 2.53 5.06
CA LYS A 186 -5.17 2.54 5.88
C LYS A 186 -4.62 3.96 5.97
N THR A 187 -3.96 4.43 4.94
CA THR A 187 -3.24 5.71 4.92
C THR A 187 -4.16 6.95 4.91
N PHE A 188 -5.37 6.84 4.36
CA PHE A 188 -6.27 7.99 4.17
C PHE A 188 -7.46 8.01 5.14
N ALA A 189 -7.27 7.47 6.33
CA ALA A 189 -8.16 7.55 7.50
C ALA A 189 -9.61 7.06 7.26
N THR A 190 -9.86 6.21 6.28
CA THR A 190 -11.20 5.67 6.06
C THR A 190 -11.39 4.34 6.80
N PRO A 191 -12.62 4.01 7.26
CA PRO A 191 -12.85 2.77 7.98
C PRO A 191 -12.71 1.54 7.07
N HIS A 192 -12.19 0.44 7.62
CA HIS A 192 -12.17 -0.88 7.00
C HIS A 192 -13.39 -1.74 7.39
N GLY A 193 -13.92 -1.51 8.57
CA GLY A 193 -15.13 -2.18 9.07
C GLY A 193 -14.98 -3.68 9.29
N GLY A 194 -13.78 -4.18 9.58
CA GLY A 194 -13.55 -5.61 9.82
C GLY A 194 -13.90 -6.51 8.62
N GLY A 195 -13.57 -6.07 7.41
CA GLY A 195 -13.93 -6.74 6.15
C GLY A 195 -15.10 -6.06 5.42
N GLY A 196 -15.44 -4.84 5.85
CA GLY A 196 -16.46 -3.97 5.25
C GLY A 196 -15.93 -3.08 4.14
N PRO A 197 -16.37 -1.81 4.08
CA PRO A 197 -16.14 -0.91 2.96
C PRO A 197 -14.70 -0.41 2.94
N GLY A 198 -13.82 -1.08 2.20
CA GLY A 198 -12.49 -0.58 1.87
C GLY A 198 -12.46 0.07 0.49
N ALA A 199 -11.27 0.46 0.05
CA ALA A 199 -10.98 0.83 -1.33
C ALA A 199 -9.50 0.60 -1.62
N GLY A 200 -9.21 0.18 -2.86
CA GLY A 200 -7.87 -0.06 -3.37
C GLY A 200 -7.63 0.81 -4.60
N ALA A 201 -7.38 2.11 -4.40
CA ALA A 201 -7.06 3.00 -5.50
C ALA A 201 -5.84 2.48 -6.28
N VAL A 202 -5.93 2.47 -7.62
CA VAL A 202 -4.83 2.05 -8.51
C VAL A 202 -4.41 3.23 -9.35
N GLY A 203 -3.11 3.57 -9.29
CA GLY A 203 -2.50 4.59 -10.12
C GLY A 203 -1.53 3.98 -11.14
N CYS A 204 -1.33 4.65 -12.27
CA CYS A 204 -0.33 4.22 -13.26
C CYS A 204 0.24 5.39 -14.05
N LYS A 205 1.40 5.14 -14.66
CA LYS A 205 2.03 6.05 -15.61
C LYS A 205 1.22 6.16 -16.90
N GLU A 206 1.38 7.28 -17.64
CA GLU A 206 0.60 7.62 -18.84
C GLU A 206 0.57 6.48 -19.87
N PHE A 207 1.69 5.79 -20.11
CA PHE A 207 1.73 4.71 -21.10
C PHE A 207 0.89 3.49 -20.75
N LEU A 208 0.49 3.32 -19.47
CA LEU A 208 -0.42 2.27 -18.98
C LEU A 208 -1.89 2.72 -18.94
N LYS A 209 -2.17 4.02 -19.00
CA LYS A 209 -3.52 4.58 -18.88
C LYS A 209 -4.53 3.95 -19.84
N LYS A 210 -4.11 3.67 -21.08
CA LYS A 210 -4.97 3.03 -22.09
C LYS A 210 -5.46 1.62 -21.72
N TYR A 211 -4.86 0.97 -20.74
CA TYR A 211 -5.26 -0.36 -20.23
C TYR A 211 -6.11 -0.28 -18.96
N MET A 212 -6.23 0.90 -18.33
CA MET A 212 -6.97 1.06 -17.09
C MET A 212 -8.39 0.49 -17.17
N PRO A 213 -8.94 -0.02 -16.06
CA PRO A 213 -10.34 -0.45 -16.04
C PRO A 213 -11.25 0.74 -16.34
N GLY A 214 -12.13 0.59 -17.31
CA GLY A 214 -13.10 1.63 -17.67
C GLY A 214 -14.41 1.52 -16.87
N PRO A 215 -15.15 2.63 -16.73
CA PRO A 215 -14.79 3.98 -17.19
C PRO A 215 -13.87 4.72 -16.21
N LEU A 216 -13.11 5.67 -16.72
CA LEU A 216 -12.44 6.72 -15.94
C LEU A 216 -13.30 7.96 -15.90
N VAL A 217 -13.24 8.70 -14.80
CA VAL A 217 -13.90 10.02 -14.72
C VAL A 217 -12.98 11.06 -15.36
N VAL A 218 -13.52 11.86 -16.27
CA VAL A 218 -12.80 12.93 -16.96
C VAL A 218 -13.58 14.24 -16.86
N GLU A 219 -12.87 15.36 -16.90
CA GLU A 219 -13.42 16.70 -16.96
C GLU A 219 -13.23 17.26 -18.38
N ASN A 220 -14.31 17.82 -18.95
CA ASN A 220 -14.29 18.47 -20.25
C ASN A 220 -15.13 19.74 -20.17
N ASP A 221 -14.53 20.91 -20.35
CA ASP A 221 -15.20 22.22 -20.36
C ASP A 221 -16.07 22.46 -19.11
N GLY A 222 -15.58 22.10 -17.92
CA GLY A 222 -16.28 22.27 -16.65
C GLY A 222 -17.41 21.29 -16.40
N LYS A 223 -17.46 20.18 -17.17
CA LYS A 223 -18.41 19.09 -16.98
C LYS A 223 -17.67 17.77 -16.80
N TYR A 224 -18.11 16.97 -15.85
CA TYR A 224 -17.57 15.64 -15.60
C TYR A 224 -18.33 14.57 -16.37
N GLY A 225 -17.59 13.62 -16.92
CA GLY A 225 -18.12 12.51 -17.71
C GLY A 225 -17.29 11.25 -17.54
N PHE A 226 -17.63 10.25 -18.36
CA PHE A 226 -16.92 8.98 -18.40
C PHE A 226 -16.19 8.78 -19.71
N GLU A 227 -14.93 8.34 -19.62
CA GLU A 227 -14.12 7.89 -20.73
C GLU A 227 -13.80 6.38 -20.57
N TYR A 228 -13.88 5.63 -21.66
CA TYR A 228 -13.46 4.25 -21.70
C TYR A 228 -12.12 4.16 -22.42
N PRO A 229 -11.03 3.75 -21.72
CA PRO A 229 -9.73 3.60 -22.34
C PRO A 229 -9.77 2.59 -23.51
N GLU A 230 -9.05 2.89 -24.60
CA GLU A 230 -9.14 2.17 -25.87
C GLU A 230 -8.84 0.65 -25.75
N LYS A 231 -7.85 0.30 -24.90
CA LYS A 231 -7.37 -1.08 -24.67
C LYS A 231 -7.62 -1.52 -23.23
N SER A 232 -8.69 -0.98 -22.63
CA SER A 232 -9.06 -1.29 -21.26
C SER A 232 -9.08 -2.78 -20.97
N ILE A 233 -8.58 -3.17 -19.78
CA ILE A 233 -8.74 -4.53 -19.25
C ILE A 233 -10.20 -4.88 -18.92
N GLY A 234 -11.12 -3.94 -19.13
CA GLY A 234 -12.53 -4.09 -18.79
C GLY A 234 -12.83 -3.55 -17.39
N ARG A 235 -14.02 -3.86 -16.89
CA ARG A 235 -14.41 -3.53 -15.52
C ARG A 235 -13.87 -4.58 -14.56
N VAL A 236 -13.19 -4.16 -13.51
CA VAL A 236 -12.73 -5.06 -12.45
C VAL A 236 -13.75 -5.19 -11.32
N LYS A 237 -14.68 -4.22 -11.22
CA LYS A 237 -15.81 -4.22 -10.30
C LYS A 237 -16.98 -3.47 -10.92
N MET A 238 -18.21 -3.75 -10.46
CA MET A 238 -19.38 -2.94 -10.81
C MET A 238 -19.23 -1.51 -10.27
N PHE A 239 -19.77 -0.56 -11.00
CA PHE A 239 -19.80 0.86 -10.69
C PHE A 239 -18.40 1.52 -10.70
N TYR A 240 -18.12 2.46 -9.81
CA TYR A 240 -17.02 3.42 -9.91
C TYR A 240 -16.15 3.44 -8.64
N GLY A 241 -16.22 2.42 -7.82
CA GLY A 241 -15.56 2.30 -6.52
C GLY A 241 -16.53 2.42 -5.34
N ASN A 242 -16.00 2.35 -4.14
CA ASN A 242 -16.77 2.54 -2.89
C ASN A 242 -16.87 4.04 -2.61
N PHE A 243 -17.90 4.70 -3.13
CA PHE A 243 -17.99 6.15 -3.24
C PHE A 243 -17.85 6.87 -1.89
N ASP A 244 -18.55 6.43 -0.84
CA ASP A 244 -18.46 7.07 0.49
C ASP A 244 -17.06 6.95 1.11
N VAL A 245 -16.30 5.91 0.77
CA VAL A 245 -14.88 5.79 1.15
C VAL A 245 -14.04 6.83 0.43
N VAL A 246 -14.34 7.09 -0.84
CA VAL A 246 -13.66 8.14 -1.62
C VAL A 246 -13.96 9.52 -1.05
N VAL A 247 -15.21 9.79 -0.62
CA VAL A 247 -15.59 11.08 0.03
C VAL A 247 -14.78 11.28 1.30
N ARG A 248 -14.65 10.26 2.16
CA ARG A 248 -13.87 10.34 3.40
C ARG A 248 -12.40 10.61 3.10
N ALA A 249 -11.81 9.86 2.18
CA ALA A 249 -10.42 10.05 1.79
C ALA A 249 -10.15 11.45 1.22
N LEU A 250 -11.05 11.98 0.37
CA LEU A 250 -10.93 13.34 -0.13
C LEU A 250 -11.01 14.35 1.02
N THR A 251 -11.93 14.16 1.95
CA THR A 251 -12.06 15.04 3.13
C THR A 251 -10.76 15.05 3.94
N TYR A 252 -10.15 13.89 4.17
CA TYR A 252 -8.86 13.76 4.85
C TYR A 252 -7.75 14.53 4.10
N VAL A 253 -7.61 14.30 2.79
CA VAL A 253 -6.60 14.96 1.95
C VAL A 253 -6.77 16.49 1.97
N LEU A 254 -8.00 16.98 1.79
CA LEU A 254 -8.28 18.43 1.80
C LEU A 254 -8.10 19.05 3.20
N THR A 255 -8.42 18.32 4.26
CA THR A 255 -8.24 18.80 5.64
C THR A 255 -6.77 18.98 6.00
N LEU A 256 -5.93 18.00 5.66
CA LEU A 256 -4.50 18.06 5.95
C LEU A 256 -3.75 18.97 4.98
N GLY A 257 -4.11 18.97 3.72
CA GLY A 257 -3.38 19.64 2.66
C GLY A 257 -1.94 19.15 2.53
N LYS A 258 -1.18 19.77 1.65
CA LYS A 258 0.20 19.37 1.33
C LYS A 258 1.12 19.29 2.56
N SER A 259 1.03 20.24 3.46
CA SER A 259 1.90 20.30 4.66
C SER A 259 1.50 19.24 5.69
N GLY A 260 0.20 19.08 5.96
CA GLY A 260 -0.30 18.12 6.93
C GLY A 260 -0.10 16.67 6.52
N ILE A 261 -0.25 16.34 5.23
CA ILE A 261 0.06 15.00 4.71
C ILE A 261 1.54 14.63 4.97
N ARG A 262 2.45 15.56 4.69
CA ARG A 262 3.87 15.35 4.97
C ARG A 262 4.16 15.23 6.46
N GLU A 263 3.54 16.09 7.28
CA GLU A 263 3.70 16.06 8.74
C GLU A 263 3.19 14.73 9.33
N ALA A 264 2.07 14.22 8.87
CA ALA A 264 1.55 12.91 9.26
C ALA A 264 2.57 11.79 8.99
N ALA A 265 3.15 11.75 7.78
CA ALA A 265 4.16 10.75 7.44
C ALA A 265 5.43 10.87 8.32
N MET A 266 5.91 12.08 8.55
CA MET A 266 7.10 12.29 9.39
C MET A 266 6.84 11.90 10.85
N ASN A 267 5.65 12.19 11.39
CA ASN A 267 5.28 11.83 12.75
C ASN A 267 5.10 10.32 12.91
N ALA A 268 4.53 9.62 11.91
CA ALA A 268 4.45 8.16 11.93
C ALA A 268 5.84 7.52 12.04
N VAL A 269 6.81 7.99 11.25
CA VAL A 269 8.21 7.52 11.31
C VAL A 269 8.87 7.87 12.65
N LEU A 270 8.65 9.08 13.15
CA LEU A 270 9.20 9.51 14.46
C LEU A 270 8.67 8.62 15.60
N ASN A 271 7.35 8.38 15.63
CA ASN A 271 6.70 7.58 16.67
C ASN A 271 7.19 6.13 16.66
N ALA A 272 7.33 5.52 15.49
CA ALA A 272 7.86 4.16 15.37
C ALA A 272 9.30 4.07 15.91
N ASN A 273 10.17 5.00 15.53
CA ASN A 273 11.55 5.03 16.02
C ASN A 273 11.63 5.33 17.51
N TYR A 274 10.74 6.15 18.04
CA TYR A 274 10.64 6.42 19.48
C TYR A 274 10.34 5.14 20.27
N MET A 275 9.29 4.40 19.90
CA MET A 275 8.94 3.14 20.56
C MET A 275 10.03 2.09 20.39
N ARG A 276 10.58 1.94 19.17
CA ARG A 276 11.70 1.04 18.91
C ARG A 276 12.89 1.34 19.83
N ALA A 277 13.27 2.60 19.98
CA ALA A 277 14.39 3.00 20.84
C ALA A 277 14.16 2.66 22.32
N LYS A 278 12.90 2.72 22.78
CA LYS A 278 12.55 2.33 24.17
C LYS A 278 12.51 0.82 24.38
N LEU A 279 12.16 0.03 23.37
CA LEU A 279 11.96 -1.41 23.50
C LEU A 279 13.19 -2.25 23.14
N LYS A 280 14.17 -1.71 22.41
CA LYS A 280 15.32 -2.47 21.89
C LYS A 280 16.24 -3.06 22.95
N ASP A 281 16.27 -2.51 24.16
CA ASP A 281 17.09 -3.04 25.25
C ASP A 281 16.42 -4.23 25.97
N THR A 282 15.11 -4.41 25.76
CA THR A 282 14.32 -5.50 26.35
C THR A 282 13.99 -6.58 25.33
N PHE A 283 13.72 -6.20 24.07
CA PHE A 283 13.31 -7.11 23.01
C PHE A 283 14.30 -7.11 21.85
N THR A 284 14.46 -8.27 21.22
CA THR A 284 15.28 -8.41 20.02
C THR A 284 14.57 -7.75 18.83
N MET A 285 15.19 -6.71 18.25
CA MET A 285 14.73 -6.14 16.98
C MET A 285 15.12 -7.06 15.84
N ALA A 286 14.19 -7.33 14.91
CA ALA A 286 14.49 -8.14 13.72
C ALA A 286 15.61 -7.51 12.88
N TYR A 287 15.60 -6.18 12.82
CA TYR A 287 16.66 -5.36 12.21
C TYR A 287 16.95 -4.17 13.14
N ASP A 288 18.19 -4.05 13.61
CA ASP A 288 18.59 -2.97 14.55
C ASP A 288 19.07 -1.73 13.78
N GLU A 289 18.21 -1.23 12.87
CA GLU A 289 18.43 0.00 12.12
C GLU A 289 17.30 0.99 12.36
N ILE A 290 17.48 2.24 11.94
CA ILE A 290 16.38 3.23 11.92
C ILE A 290 15.28 2.70 11.01
N CYS A 291 14.09 2.55 11.57
CA CYS A 291 12.92 2.09 10.83
C CYS A 291 12.14 3.26 10.21
N MET A 292 11.21 2.93 9.32
CA MET A 292 10.23 3.86 8.82
C MET A 292 9.02 3.91 9.77
N HIS A 293 7.80 3.71 9.29
CA HIS A 293 6.58 3.84 10.10
C HIS A 293 6.27 2.65 11.02
N GLU A 294 6.98 1.55 10.83
CA GLU A 294 6.80 0.31 11.60
C GLU A 294 8.14 -0.35 11.88
N PHE A 295 8.18 -1.24 12.86
CA PHE A 295 9.32 -2.11 13.16
C PHE A 295 8.84 -3.48 13.63
N VAL A 296 9.72 -4.48 13.54
CA VAL A 296 9.40 -5.85 13.91
C VAL A 296 10.31 -6.30 15.04
N MET A 297 9.69 -6.80 16.11
CA MET A 297 10.39 -7.52 17.20
C MET A 297 10.29 -9.01 16.98
N SER A 298 11.36 -9.75 17.30
CA SER A 298 11.37 -11.21 17.36
C SER A 298 11.38 -11.67 18.80
N LEU A 299 10.42 -12.52 19.17
CA LEU A 299 10.34 -13.10 20.50
C LEU A 299 10.96 -14.52 20.58
N VAL A 300 11.75 -14.92 19.57
CA VAL A 300 12.36 -16.28 19.51
C VAL A 300 13.16 -16.61 20.75
N ASP A 301 13.97 -15.68 21.26
CA ASP A 301 14.81 -15.93 22.43
C ASP A 301 13.96 -15.97 23.71
N LEU A 302 13.02 -15.08 23.88
CA LEU A 302 12.05 -15.11 24.98
C LEU A 302 11.26 -16.43 24.97
N HIS A 303 10.79 -16.87 23.82
CA HIS A 303 10.07 -18.13 23.68
C HIS A 303 10.92 -19.34 24.05
N LYS A 304 12.20 -19.39 23.66
CA LYS A 304 13.13 -20.47 24.04
C LYS A 304 13.40 -20.53 25.55
N GLU A 305 13.52 -19.35 26.18
CA GLU A 305 13.87 -19.25 27.60
C GLU A 305 12.70 -19.52 28.53
N THR A 306 11.50 -19.02 28.16
CA THR A 306 10.33 -18.98 29.06
C THR A 306 9.14 -19.81 28.57
N GLY A 307 9.11 -20.17 27.30
CA GLY A 307 7.95 -20.78 26.64
C GLY A 307 6.86 -19.76 26.23
N VAL A 308 7.05 -18.47 26.50
CA VAL A 308 6.11 -17.41 26.13
C VAL A 308 6.24 -17.09 24.64
N SER A 309 5.15 -17.25 23.90
CA SER A 309 5.09 -16.98 22.45
C SER A 309 4.64 -15.54 22.15
N ALA A 310 4.78 -15.12 20.88
CA ALA A 310 4.21 -13.87 20.39
C ALA A 310 2.70 -13.79 20.62
N LEU A 311 1.99 -14.93 20.49
CA LEU A 311 0.55 -15.01 20.77
C LEU A 311 0.23 -14.80 22.26
N ASP A 312 1.05 -15.33 23.15
CA ASP A 312 0.83 -15.17 24.60
C ASP A 312 1.00 -13.70 25.01
N LEU A 313 2.05 -13.04 24.51
CA LEU A 313 2.27 -11.61 24.75
C LEU A 313 1.10 -10.78 24.19
N ALA A 314 0.67 -11.06 22.96
CA ALA A 314 -0.44 -10.35 22.34
C ALA A 314 -1.76 -10.52 23.14
N LYS A 315 -2.04 -11.72 23.67
CA LYS A 315 -3.17 -11.95 24.57
C LYS A 315 -3.02 -11.21 25.89
N GLY A 316 -1.79 -11.17 26.45
CA GLY A 316 -1.53 -10.40 27.66
C GLY A 316 -1.81 -8.91 27.48
N MET A 317 -1.53 -8.34 26.30
CA MET A 317 -1.86 -6.93 26.00
C MET A 317 -3.35 -6.65 26.09
N LEU A 318 -4.23 -7.60 25.72
CA LEU A 318 -5.69 -7.44 25.84
C LEU A 318 -6.12 -7.24 27.29
N ASP A 319 -5.44 -7.87 28.25
CA ASP A 319 -5.75 -7.71 29.68
C ASP A 319 -5.46 -6.29 30.20
N PHE A 320 -4.58 -5.57 29.48
CA PHE A 320 -4.31 -4.16 29.72
C PHE A 320 -5.16 -3.21 28.85
N GLY A 321 -6.12 -3.73 28.10
CA GLY A 321 -7.00 -2.95 27.25
C GLY A 321 -6.33 -2.43 25.94
N LEU A 322 -5.19 -3.00 25.58
CA LEU A 322 -4.48 -2.64 24.36
C LEU A 322 -4.89 -3.54 23.20
N HIS A 323 -5.01 -2.96 22.01
CA HIS A 323 -5.12 -3.74 20.77
C HIS A 323 -3.75 -4.35 20.46
N PRO A 324 -3.62 -5.69 20.34
CA PRO A 324 -2.34 -6.32 20.08
C PRO A 324 -1.85 -6.02 18.66
N PRO A 325 -0.52 -6.00 18.45
CA PRO A 325 0.06 -5.80 17.13
C PRO A 325 -0.15 -7.04 16.24
N THR A 326 0.18 -6.90 14.95
CA THR A 326 0.21 -8.03 14.01
C THR A 326 1.26 -9.05 14.45
N MET A 327 0.84 -10.31 14.56
CA MET A 327 1.69 -11.43 14.99
C MET A 327 2.09 -12.31 13.80
N TYR A 328 3.25 -12.99 13.91
CA TYR A 328 3.72 -13.98 12.94
C TYR A 328 3.85 -13.46 11.51
N PHE A 329 4.00 -12.18 11.38
CA PHE A 329 4.22 -11.48 10.12
C PHE A 329 5.25 -10.35 10.32
N PRO A 330 6.16 -10.10 9.35
CA PRO A 330 6.37 -10.84 8.10
C PRO A 330 6.96 -12.25 8.31
N LEU A 331 6.71 -13.16 7.36
CA LEU A 331 7.03 -14.60 7.49
C LEU A 331 8.54 -14.88 7.63
N ILE A 332 9.39 -13.95 7.22
CA ILE A 332 10.85 -14.06 7.36
C ILE A 332 11.35 -13.84 8.80
N VAL A 333 10.47 -13.36 9.71
CA VAL A 333 10.79 -13.19 11.13
C VAL A 333 9.97 -14.16 11.96
N HIS A 334 10.66 -15.04 12.69
CA HIS A 334 10.01 -15.99 13.60
C HIS A 334 9.58 -15.30 14.89
N GLU A 335 8.44 -15.73 15.45
CA GLU A 335 7.83 -15.14 16.65
C GLU A 335 7.72 -13.60 16.54
N ALA A 336 7.30 -13.13 15.37
CA ALA A 336 7.25 -11.73 15.03
C ALA A 336 6.09 -11.01 15.72
N LEU A 337 6.38 -9.78 16.18
CA LEU A 337 5.39 -8.75 16.50
C LEU A 337 5.73 -7.50 15.68
N MET A 338 4.81 -7.09 14.80
CA MET A 338 4.95 -5.88 13.97
C MET A 338 4.23 -4.71 14.65
N ILE A 339 4.96 -3.65 14.95
CA ILE A 339 4.46 -2.50 15.69
C ILE A 339 4.43 -1.27 14.79
N GLU A 340 3.26 -0.68 14.66
CA GLU A 340 3.00 0.55 13.90
C GLU A 340 2.16 1.51 14.76
N PRO A 341 2.79 2.48 15.45
CA PRO A 341 2.06 3.40 16.33
C PRO A 341 1.26 4.46 15.58
N CYS A 342 1.52 4.66 14.29
CA CYS A 342 0.97 5.74 13.47
C CYS A 342 1.31 7.16 13.98
N GLU A 343 0.77 8.18 13.31
CA GLU A 343 1.00 9.60 13.63
C GLU A 343 0.09 10.14 14.74
N THR A 344 -1.00 9.43 15.04
CA THR A 344 -2.05 9.91 15.95
C THR A 344 -1.78 9.61 17.41
N GLU A 345 -0.80 8.73 17.72
CA GLU A 345 -0.51 8.37 19.10
C GLU A 345 0.29 9.46 19.82
N SER A 346 -0.13 9.76 21.04
CA SER A 346 0.60 10.70 21.90
C SER A 346 1.85 10.05 22.48
N LYS A 347 2.82 10.88 22.88
CA LYS A 347 4.02 10.41 23.57
C LYS A 347 3.66 9.64 24.85
N GLU A 348 2.69 10.13 25.62
CA GLU A 348 2.21 9.53 26.86
C GLU A 348 1.63 8.13 26.60
N THR A 349 0.80 7.97 25.55
CA THR A 349 0.25 6.67 25.15
C THR A 349 1.37 5.70 24.75
N MET A 350 2.33 6.16 23.97
CA MET A 350 3.47 5.32 23.55
C MET A 350 4.35 4.91 24.74
N ASP A 351 4.54 5.80 25.72
CA ASP A 351 5.27 5.50 26.96
C ASP A 351 4.54 4.41 27.76
N GLU A 352 3.23 4.54 27.96
CA GLU A 352 2.42 3.55 28.64
C GLU A 352 2.45 2.18 27.94
N VAL A 353 2.31 2.17 26.62
CA VAL A 353 2.37 0.93 25.81
C VAL A 353 3.73 0.25 25.94
N CYS A 354 4.83 1.00 25.86
CA CYS A 354 6.17 0.46 26.06
C CYS A 354 6.37 -0.13 27.48
N ASP A 355 5.85 0.55 28.50
CA ASP A 355 5.89 0.06 29.87
C ASP A 355 5.09 -1.24 30.06
N ILE A 356 3.96 -1.39 29.36
CA ILE A 356 3.16 -2.61 29.37
C ILE A 356 3.91 -3.76 28.67
N TYR A 357 4.53 -3.51 27.51
CA TYR A 357 5.40 -4.52 26.86
C TYR A 357 6.49 -5.04 27.80
N CYS A 358 7.13 -4.15 28.55
CA CYS A 358 8.20 -4.53 29.49
C CYS A 358 7.69 -5.22 30.77
N LYS A 359 6.40 -5.15 31.10
CA LYS A 359 5.77 -5.83 32.24
C LYS A 359 5.29 -7.23 31.90
N LEU A 360 4.91 -7.46 30.67
CA LEU A 360 4.44 -8.75 30.16
C LEU A 360 5.59 -9.73 29.89
#